data_c76d118b41c8ddafc50c28e6f07f1d26
#
_entry.id   c76d118b41c8ddafc50c28e6f07f1d26
#
_cell.length_a   1.000
_cell.length_b   1.000
_cell.length_c   1.000
_cell.angle_alpha   90.00
_cell.angle_beta   90.00
_cell.angle_gamma   90.00
#
_symmetry.space_group_name_H-M   'P 1'
#
loop_
_entity.id
_entity.type
_entity.pdbx_description
1 polymer ?
#
loop_
_entity_poly.entity_id
_entity_poly.type
_entity_poly.pdbx_seq_one_letter_code
_entity_poly.pdbx_strand_id
1 'polypeptide(L)'
;MAKELDFLTKRSEDYSKWYNELVVKADLAEQSDVRGCMVIKPYGYAIWEKMQRVLDDMFKDTGVQNAYFPLLIPKSFLSREAEHVEGFAKECAVVTHYRLKTNETKDGVVVDPSAKLEEELIIRPTSETIIWNTFKNWIQSYRDLPLLVNQWCNVMRWEMRTRLFLRTAEFLWQEGHTAHATREEAEERARQMLKVYADFAENYMAVPVVQGVKSETERFAGALDTYTIEAMMQDGKALQSGTSHFLGQNFGKAFDVQFLNKENKPEYAWATSWGVSTRLMGALIMTHSDDNGLVLPPALAPIQVVIIPIGKPAQMEQLDAKATEIMNNLKAMGVSVKYDNADNKRPGFKFADYELKGVPVRLVLGARDLEQGLVEVMRRDTLEKENIAVEGIEQYIKNLLDEIQQNIFKKAKDARDARIYECDNYEEFKERVKDGGFFLCHWDGTKETEAKIKEETQATIRCVPFGVEQTPGVDMVSGKPSVARVLIARSY
;
A
#
# COMPACT_ATOMS: atom_id res chain seq x y z
N MET A 1 7.90 -36.57 -7.38
CA MET A 1 7.89 -35.82 -8.64
C MET A 1 8.36 -34.41 -8.32
N ALA A 2 9.50 -33.97 -8.85
CA ALA A 2 9.90 -32.59 -8.75
C ALA A 2 8.83 -31.74 -9.44
N LYS A 3 8.18 -30.81 -8.74
CA LYS A 3 7.41 -29.77 -9.40
C LYS A 3 8.36 -29.07 -10.38
N GLU A 4 8.14 -29.22 -11.66
CA GLU A 4 8.80 -28.36 -12.65
C GLU A 4 8.56 -26.93 -12.21
N LEU A 5 9.61 -26.11 -12.29
CA LEU A 5 9.51 -24.67 -12.06
C LEU A 5 8.56 -24.12 -13.13
N ASP A 6 7.34 -23.86 -12.70
CA ASP A 6 6.29 -23.30 -13.54
C ASP A 6 6.66 -21.83 -13.78
N PHE A 7 7.14 -21.52 -14.97
CA PHE A 7 7.59 -20.18 -15.33
C PHE A 7 6.45 -19.17 -15.25
N LEU A 8 6.75 -17.93 -14.87
CA LEU A 8 5.81 -16.84 -14.93
C LEU A 8 5.51 -16.47 -16.40
N THR A 9 4.28 -16.09 -16.69
CA THR A 9 3.96 -15.39 -17.92
C THR A 9 4.82 -14.13 -18.00
N LYS A 10 5.35 -13.77 -19.16
CA LYS A 10 6.16 -12.55 -19.29
C LYS A 10 5.27 -11.32 -19.20
N ARG A 11 5.79 -10.25 -18.57
CA ARG A 11 5.09 -8.95 -18.45
C ARG A 11 4.69 -8.39 -19.82
N SER A 12 5.52 -8.59 -20.84
CA SER A 12 5.28 -8.14 -22.21
C SER A 12 4.18 -8.91 -22.94
N GLU A 13 3.87 -10.13 -22.49
CA GLU A 13 2.81 -10.96 -23.08
C GLU A 13 1.45 -10.67 -22.42
N ASP A 14 1.38 -10.71 -21.10
CA ASP A 14 0.19 -10.40 -20.33
C ASP A 14 0.58 -9.93 -18.91
N TYR A 15 0.61 -8.62 -18.72
CA TYR A 15 0.99 -7.99 -17.46
C TYR A 15 0.02 -8.34 -16.32
N SER A 16 -1.26 -8.47 -16.62
CA SER A 16 -2.29 -8.83 -15.63
C SER A 16 -2.12 -10.27 -15.14
N LYS A 17 -1.90 -11.19 -16.06
CA LYS A 17 -1.69 -12.60 -15.77
C LYS A 17 -0.37 -12.80 -15.01
N TRP A 18 0.71 -12.15 -15.46
CA TRP A 18 1.99 -12.13 -14.75
C TRP A 18 1.83 -11.74 -13.28
N TYR A 19 1.13 -10.63 -13.00
CA TYR A 19 0.91 -10.17 -11.64
C TYR A 19 0.17 -11.20 -10.77
N ASN A 20 -0.92 -11.75 -11.27
CA ASN A 20 -1.70 -12.73 -10.51
C ASN A 20 -0.92 -14.02 -10.25
N GLU A 21 -0.18 -14.51 -11.24
CA GLU A 21 0.69 -15.67 -11.08
C GLU A 21 1.80 -15.41 -10.06
N LEU A 22 2.43 -14.25 -10.12
CA LEU A 22 3.52 -13.87 -9.22
C LEU A 22 3.05 -13.81 -7.76
N VAL A 23 1.90 -13.19 -7.48
CA VAL A 23 1.34 -13.12 -6.13
C VAL A 23 1.14 -14.50 -5.52
N VAL A 24 0.61 -15.44 -6.31
CA VAL A 24 0.33 -16.81 -5.83
C VAL A 24 1.61 -17.64 -5.74
N LYS A 25 2.45 -17.62 -6.78
CA LYS A 25 3.68 -18.46 -6.85
C LYS A 25 4.75 -18.03 -5.87
N ALA A 26 4.85 -16.73 -5.56
CA ALA A 26 5.78 -16.21 -4.56
C ALA A 26 5.27 -16.35 -3.10
N ASP A 27 4.20 -17.09 -2.87
CA ASP A 27 3.61 -17.33 -1.55
C ASP A 27 3.15 -16.05 -0.82
N LEU A 28 2.62 -15.07 -1.55
CA LEU A 28 2.15 -13.82 -0.95
C LEU A 28 0.69 -13.89 -0.52
N ALA A 29 -0.20 -14.31 -1.41
CA ALA A 29 -1.63 -14.43 -1.13
C ALA A 29 -2.31 -15.39 -2.11
N GLU A 30 -3.51 -15.82 -1.74
CA GLU A 30 -4.39 -16.63 -2.58
C GLU A 30 -5.86 -16.27 -2.36
N GLN A 31 -6.72 -16.68 -3.25
CA GLN A 31 -8.17 -16.52 -3.09
C GLN A 31 -8.69 -17.42 -1.97
N SER A 32 -9.60 -16.89 -1.15
CA SER A 32 -10.37 -17.72 -0.21
C SER A 32 -11.67 -18.22 -0.85
N ASP A 33 -12.41 -19.03 -0.10
CA ASP A 33 -13.76 -19.45 -0.51
C ASP A 33 -14.79 -18.31 -0.53
N VAL A 34 -14.46 -17.18 0.12
CA VAL A 34 -15.28 -15.97 0.10
C VAL A 34 -14.74 -15.03 -0.99
N ARG A 35 -15.54 -14.80 -2.01
CA ARG A 35 -15.17 -13.96 -3.14
C ARG A 35 -14.72 -12.56 -2.68
N GLY A 36 -13.53 -12.17 -3.10
CA GLY A 36 -12.96 -10.87 -2.79
C GLY A 36 -12.27 -10.77 -1.43
N CYS A 37 -12.30 -11.84 -0.64
CA CYS A 37 -11.57 -11.93 0.61
C CYS A 37 -10.36 -12.86 0.39
N MET A 38 -9.15 -12.30 0.45
CA MET A 38 -7.92 -13.07 0.21
C MET A 38 -7.36 -13.67 1.50
N VAL A 39 -6.66 -14.79 1.34
CA VAL A 39 -5.75 -15.28 2.37
C VAL A 39 -4.38 -14.69 2.10
N ILE A 40 -3.86 -13.90 3.02
CA ILE A 40 -2.47 -13.43 2.96
C ILE A 40 -1.60 -14.50 3.61
N LYS A 41 -0.70 -15.09 2.83
CA LYS A 41 0.17 -16.19 3.28
C LYS A 41 1.30 -15.66 4.18
N PRO A 42 1.97 -16.51 4.96
CA PRO A 42 2.98 -16.06 5.93
C PRO A 42 4.08 -15.18 5.33
N TYR A 43 4.56 -15.48 4.12
CA TYR A 43 5.60 -14.67 3.47
C TYR A 43 5.07 -13.28 3.06
N GLY A 44 3.87 -13.23 2.47
CA GLY A 44 3.22 -11.95 2.16
C GLY A 44 2.90 -11.14 3.42
N TYR A 45 2.43 -11.81 4.48
CA TYR A 45 2.13 -11.14 5.74
C TYR A 45 3.38 -10.57 6.41
N ALA A 46 4.51 -11.27 6.33
CA ALA A 46 5.78 -10.78 6.87
C ALA A 46 6.27 -9.48 6.19
N ILE A 47 5.97 -9.28 4.89
CA ILE A 47 6.22 -7.99 4.21
C ILE A 47 5.29 -6.92 4.77
N TRP A 48 4.00 -7.24 4.92
CA TRP A 48 3.02 -6.31 5.50
C TRP A 48 3.37 -5.90 6.94
N GLU A 49 3.81 -6.84 7.78
CA GLU A 49 4.26 -6.56 9.14
C GLU A 49 5.44 -5.58 9.17
N LYS A 50 6.37 -5.67 8.22
CA LYS A 50 7.47 -4.70 8.09
C LYS A 50 6.95 -3.31 7.68
N MET A 51 6.04 -3.25 6.71
CA MET A 51 5.38 -1.98 6.35
C MET A 51 4.66 -1.36 7.54
N GLN A 52 3.87 -2.18 8.25
CA GLN A 52 3.12 -1.76 9.43
C GLN A 52 4.04 -1.21 10.51
N ARG A 53 5.13 -1.90 10.84
CA ARG A 53 6.08 -1.47 11.87
C ARG A 53 6.70 -0.12 11.55
N VAL A 54 7.20 0.04 10.33
CA VAL A 54 7.83 1.31 9.90
C VAL A 54 6.83 2.45 9.91
N LEU A 55 5.65 2.26 9.33
CA LEU A 55 4.60 3.28 9.32
C LEU A 55 4.12 3.64 10.74
N ASP A 56 3.96 2.64 11.61
CA ASP A 56 3.53 2.85 12.99
C ASP A 56 4.53 3.71 13.78
N ASP A 57 5.82 3.44 13.61
CA ASP A 57 6.89 4.26 14.21
C ASP A 57 6.86 5.69 13.64
N MET A 58 6.72 5.87 12.32
CA MET A 58 6.61 7.19 11.70
C MET A 58 5.38 7.97 12.19
N PHE A 59 4.24 7.31 12.42
CA PHE A 59 3.04 7.96 12.99
C PHE A 59 3.29 8.40 14.44
N LYS A 60 3.88 7.53 15.25
CA LYS A 60 4.21 7.85 16.66
C LYS A 60 5.19 9.01 16.79
N ASP A 61 6.14 9.12 15.86
CA ASP A 61 7.07 10.26 15.80
C ASP A 61 6.34 11.59 15.56
N THR A 62 5.13 11.58 15.02
CA THR A 62 4.26 12.76 14.86
C THR A 62 3.31 12.99 16.06
N GLY A 63 3.40 12.16 17.10
CA GLY A 63 2.55 12.25 18.30
C GLY A 63 1.24 11.44 18.21
N VAL A 64 1.03 10.67 17.16
CA VAL A 64 -0.15 9.82 16.98
C VAL A 64 -0.08 8.61 17.92
N GLN A 65 -1.21 8.22 18.49
CA GLN A 65 -1.35 7.03 19.33
C GLN A 65 -2.32 6.04 18.72
N ASN A 66 -2.03 4.75 18.89
CA ASN A 66 -2.93 3.71 18.41
C ASN A 66 -4.12 3.53 19.36
N ALA A 67 -5.31 3.35 18.77
CA ALA A 67 -6.52 2.97 19.47
C ALA A 67 -7.22 1.83 18.70
N TYR A 68 -8.29 1.30 19.24
CA TYR A 68 -9.13 0.32 18.58
C TYR A 68 -10.60 0.68 18.72
N PHE A 69 -11.34 0.65 17.61
CA PHE A 69 -12.77 0.92 17.54
C PHE A 69 -13.50 -0.32 17.00
N PRO A 70 -14.78 -0.52 17.38
CA PRO A 70 -15.53 -1.71 16.99
C PRO A 70 -15.64 -1.93 15.48
N LEU A 71 -15.66 -3.20 15.09
CA LEU A 71 -15.93 -3.65 13.72
C LEU A 71 -17.33 -3.29 13.24
N LEU A 72 -18.32 -3.40 14.14
CA LEU A 72 -19.74 -3.23 13.84
C LEU A 72 -20.16 -1.80 14.14
N ILE A 73 -20.84 -1.17 13.18
CA ILE A 73 -21.34 0.20 13.26
C ILE A 73 -22.87 0.15 13.19
N PRO A 74 -23.61 0.81 14.09
CA PRO A 74 -25.06 0.94 13.94
C PRO A 74 -25.45 1.61 12.62
N LYS A 75 -26.39 1.05 11.88
CA LYS A 75 -26.82 1.60 10.58
C LYS A 75 -27.23 3.08 10.67
N SER A 76 -27.85 3.47 11.79
CA SER A 76 -28.26 4.85 12.06
C SER A 76 -27.09 5.86 12.05
N PHE A 77 -25.85 5.42 12.34
CA PHE A 77 -24.69 6.32 12.32
C PHE A 77 -24.32 6.76 10.91
N LEU A 78 -24.46 5.86 9.91
CA LEU A 78 -24.20 6.24 8.53
C LEU A 78 -25.19 7.29 8.01
N SER A 79 -26.40 7.35 8.57
CA SER A 79 -27.43 8.31 8.14
C SER A 79 -27.23 9.73 8.66
N ARG A 80 -26.25 9.96 9.56
CA ARG A 80 -26.01 11.29 10.16
C ARG A 80 -25.20 12.23 9.28
N GLU A 81 -24.39 11.69 8.37
CA GLU A 81 -23.57 12.46 7.44
C GLU A 81 -23.95 12.04 6.01
N ALA A 82 -24.69 12.89 5.29
CA ALA A 82 -25.35 12.55 4.03
C ALA A 82 -24.37 12.22 2.90
N GLU A 83 -23.26 12.99 2.76
CA GLU A 83 -22.25 12.74 1.73
C GLU A 83 -21.51 11.43 1.96
N HIS A 84 -21.26 11.09 3.22
CA HIS A 84 -20.64 9.83 3.60
C HIS A 84 -21.54 8.63 3.27
N VAL A 85 -22.85 8.75 3.50
CA VAL A 85 -23.85 7.75 3.09
C VAL A 85 -23.82 7.54 1.58
N GLU A 86 -23.84 8.60 0.80
CA GLU A 86 -23.85 8.50 -0.66
C GLU A 86 -22.61 7.77 -1.19
N GLY A 87 -21.43 7.99 -0.55
CA GLY A 87 -20.18 7.33 -0.91
C GLY A 87 -20.11 5.85 -0.59
N PHE A 88 -20.64 5.41 0.56
CA PHE A 88 -20.43 4.05 1.09
C PHE A 88 -21.67 3.15 1.14
N ALA A 89 -22.87 3.69 1.06
CA ALA A 89 -24.12 2.91 1.22
C ALA A 89 -24.28 1.76 0.22
N LYS A 90 -23.66 1.86 -0.95
CA LYS A 90 -23.80 0.86 -2.03
C LYS A 90 -22.88 -0.35 -1.87
N GLU A 91 -21.91 -0.30 -0.97
CA GLU A 91 -20.81 -1.29 -0.86
C GLU A 91 -20.69 -1.87 0.55
N CYS A 92 -21.73 -1.78 1.38
CA CYS A 92 -21.72 -2.26 2.76
C CYS A 92 -22.12 -3.72 2.87
N ALA A 93 -21.45 -4.44 3.79
CA ALA A 93 -21.93 -5.71 4.33
C ALA A 93 -22.78 -5.44 5.57
N VAL A 94 -23.99 -5.99 5.61
CA VAL A 94 -25.00 -5.72 6.65
C VAL A 94 -25.23 -6.98 7.48
N VAL A 95 -25.11 -6.86 8.80
CA VAL A 95 -25.43 -7.91 9.77
C VAL A 95 -26.84 -7.71 10.28
N THR A 96 -27.69 -8.69 10.05
CA THR A 96 -29.13 -8.62 10.35
C THR A 96 -29.56 -9.52 11.50
N HIS A 97 -28.79 -10.57 11.82
CA HIS A 97 -29.08 -11.57 12.84
C HIS A 97 -27.83 -11.91 13.65
N TYR A 98 -28.02 -12.34 14.90
CA TYR A 98 -26.91 -12.65 15.81
C TYR A 98 -26.78 -14.16 16.14
N ARG A 99 -27.61 -15.03 15.55
CA ARG A 99 -27.59 -16.46 15.88
C ARG A 99 -27.98 -17.34 14.71
N LEU A 100 -27.35 -18.51 14.66
CA LEU A 100 -27.75 -19.64 13.80
C LEU A 100 -28.50 -20.69 14.64
N LYS A 101 -29.30 -21.52 13.98
CA LYS A 101 -29.90 -22.73 14.56
C LYS A 101 -29.71 -23.90 13.61
N THR A 102 -29.79 -25.11 14.15
CA THR A 102 -29.79 -26.33 13.34
C THR A 102 -31.03 -26.31 12.44
N ASN A 103 -30.88 -26.70 11.17
CA ASN A 103 -32.01 -26.88 10.26
C ASN A 103 -32.90 -28.05 10.65
N GLU A 104 -34.07 -28.21 9.99
CA GLU A 104 -35.05 -29.25 10.29
C GLU A 104 -34.49 -30.68 10.05
N THR A 105 -33.61 -30.84 9.07
CA THR A 105 -32.99 -32.14 8.73
C THR A 105 -31.81 -32.51 9.64
N LYS A 106 -31.36 -31.59 10.50
CA LYS A 106 -30.25 -31.72 11.45
C LYS A 106 -28.87 -32.01 10.79
N ASP A 107 -28.72 -31.67 9.52
CA ASP A 107 -27.50 -31.86 8.74
C ASP A 107 -26.76 -30.52 8.41
N GLY A 108 -27.32 -29.40 8.88
CA GLY A 108 -26.72 -28.09 8.65
C GLY A 108 -27.26 -27.00 9.59
N VAL A 109 -26.88 -25.78 9.35
CA VAL A 109 -27.29 -24.59 10.10
C VAL A 109 -28.00 -23.58 9.19
N VAL A 110 -28.95 -22.87 9.75
CA VAL A 110 -29.68 -21.78 9.10
C VAL A 110 -29.73 -20.56 10.03
N VAL A 111 -29.97 -19.40 9.46
CA VAL A 111 -30.20 -18.19 10.26
C VAL A 111 -31.44 -18.40 11.13
N ASP A 112 -31.35 -18.11 12.43
CA ASP A 112 -32.49 -18.16 13.33
C ASP A 112 -33.36 -16.90 13.15
N PRO A 113 -34.59 -16.99 12.60
CA PRO A 113 -35.44 -15.83 12.40
C PRO A 113 -35.81 -15.07 13.69
N SER A 114 -35.76 -15.76 14.85
CA SER A 114 -36.05 -15.15 16.15
C SER A 114 -34.89 -14.30 16.69
N ALA A 115 -33.71 -14.41 16.08
CA ALA A 115 -32.52 -13.69 16.47
C ALA A 115 -32.22 -12.47 15.57
N LYS A 116 -33.25 -11.90 14.94
CA LYS A 116 -33.12 -10.67 14.17
C LYS A 116 -32.75 -9.52 15.10
N LEU A 117 -31.78 -8.70 14.66
CA LEU A 117 -31.40 -7.50 15.38
C LEU A 117 -32.52 -6.44 15.31
N GLU A 118 -32.71 -5.69 16.38
CA GLU A 118 -33.61 -4.54 16.39
C GLU A 118 -33.13 -3.44 15.43
N GLU A 119 -31.82 -3.18 15.39
CA GLU A 119 -31.15 -2.34 14.41
C GLU A 119 -30.07 -3.14 13.69
N GLU A 120 -30.04 -3.07 12.36
CA GLU A 120 -28.99 -3.71 11.57
C GLU A 120 -27.66 -3.03 11.84
N LEU A 121 -26.59 -3.84 11.79
CA LEU A 121 -25.22 -3.38 11.97
C LEU A 121 -24.47 -3.47 10.64
N ILE A 122 -23.55 -2.55 10.43
CA ILE A 122 -22.69 -2.50 9.25
C ILE A 122 -21.30 -2.99 9.64
N ILE A 123 -20.73 -3.91 8.87
CA ILE A 123 -19.30 -4.18 8.95
C ILE A 123 -18.59 -2.94 8.38
N ARG A 124 -17.75 -2.31 9.17
CA ARG A 124 -17.12 -1.01 8.84
C ARG A 124 -16.51 -0.99 7.42
N PRO A 125 -16.95 -0.10 6.53
CA PRO A 125 -16.25 0.20 5.29
C PRO A 125 -15.15 1.26 5.50
N THR A 126 -15.30 2.04 6.55
CA THR A 126 -14.41 3.04 7.15
C THR A 126 -15.00 3.43 8.51
N SER A 127 -14.26 4.10 9.37
CA SER A 127 -14.66 4.23 10.77
C SER A 127 -14.95 5.65 11.25
N GLU A 128 -15.03 6.65 10.36
CA GLU A 128 -15.27 8.06 10.74
C GLU A 128 -16.49 8.20 11.66
N THR A 129 -17.60 7.54 11.33
CA THR A 129 -18.87 7.72 12.06
C THR A 129 -18.79 7.21 13.50
N ILE A 130 -18.26 6.01 13.71
CA ILE A 130 -18.15 5.44 15.06
C ILE A 130 -17.07 6.14 15.88
N ILE A 131 -15.99 6.57 15.23
CA ILE A 131 -14.90 7.30 15.88
C ILE A 131 -15.37 8.68 16.33
N TRP A 132 -16.04 9.44 15.48
CA TRP A 132 -16.54 10.77 15.80
C TRP A 132 -17.65 10.72 16.85
N ASN A 133 -18.49 9.69 16.84
CA ASN A 133 -19.45 9.47 17.93
C ASN A 133 -18.74 9.19 19.27
N THR A 134 -17.58 8.56 19.25
CA THR A 134 -16.73 8.34 20.45
C THR A 134 -16.02 9.62 20.89
N PHE A 135 -15.51 10.40 19.93
CA PHE A 135 -14.82 11.68 20.22
C PHE A 135 -15.69 12.67 20.94
N LYS A 136 -17.00 12.62 20.77
CA LYS A 136 -17.94 13.43 21.54
C LYS A 136 -17.75 13.29 23.06
N ASN A 137 -17.36 12.11 23.52
CA ASN A 137 -17.11 11.86 24.95
C ASN A 137 -15.68 12.21 25.39
N TRP A 138 -14.73 12.24 24.46
CA TRP A 138 -13.31 12.46 24.76
C TRP A 138 -12.91 13.93 24.67
N ILE A 139 -13.64 14.74 23.91
CA ILE A 139 -13.34 16.14 23.66
C ILE A 139 -14.38 17.01 24.39
N GLN A 140 -13.93 17.82 25.34
CA GLN A 140 -14.76 18.74 26.12
C GLN A 140 -14.21 20.16 26.07
N SER A 141 -12.89 20.33 26.02
CA SER A 141 -12.23 21.62 26.01
C SER A 141 -11.06 21.66 25.03
N TYR A 142 -10.57 22.86 24.72
CA TYR A 142 -9.38 23.04 23.89
C TYR A 142 -8.13 22.31 24.40
N ARG A 143 -8.11 21.92 25.70
CA ARG A 143 -7.01 21.18 26.30
C ARG A 143 -6.97 19.71 25.89
N ASP A 144 -8.08 19.19 25.37
CA ASP A 144 -8.18 17.81 24.87
C ASP A 144 -7.73 17.72 23.41
N LEU A 145 -7.36 18.85 22.78
CA LEU A 145 -6.95 18.97 21.39
C LEU A 145 -5.46 19.37 21.27
N PRO A 146 -4.76 18.90 20.22
CA PRO A 146 -5.26 17.98 19.20
C PRO A 146 -5.40 16.55 19.73
N LEU A 147 -6.43 15.85 19.28
CA LEU A 147 -6.60 14.42 19.52
C LEU A 147 -6.13 13.66 18.27
N LEU A 148 -5.11 12.81 18.44
CA LEU A 148 -4.38 12.19 17.34
C LEU A 148 -4.40 10.69 17.51
N VAL A 149 -5.27 9.98 16.79
CA VAL A 149 -5.38 8.52 16.90
C VAL A 149 -5.26 7.83 15.54
N ASN A 150 -4.80 6.59 15.59
CA ASN A 150 -4.72 5.66 14.48
C ASN A 150 -5.23 4.31 14.91
N GLN A 151 -5.82 3.54 14.01
CA GLN A 151 -6.06 2.11 14.23
C GLN A 151 -5.56 1.28 13.06
N TRP A 152 -4.98 0.13 13.39
CA TRP A 152 -4.68 -0.94 12.46
C TRP A 152 -5.83 -1.94 12.49
N CYS A 153 -6.47 -2.17 11.37
CA CYS A 153 -7.65 -3.02 11.32
C CYS A 153 -7.95 -3.53 9.91
N ASN A 154 -9.00 -4.33 9.78
CA ASN A 154 -9.63 -4.65 8.52
C ASN A 154 -10.84 -3.75 8.28
N VAL A 155 -11.22 -3.61 7.03
CA VAL A 155 -12.49 -3.04 6.58
C VAL A 155 -13.07 -3.88 5.46
N MET A 156 -14.36 -3.73 5.20
CA MET A 156 -15.05 -4.44 4.13
C MET A 156 -15.83 -3.47 3.25
N ARG A 157 -15.52 -3.50 1.94
CA ARG A 157 -16.23 -2.76 0.89
C ARG A 157 -16.60 -3.76 -0.19
N TRP A 158 -17.89 -4.00 -0.40
CA TRP A 158 -18.37 -5.05 -1.30
C TRP A 158 -17.94 -4.83 -2.73
N GLU A 159 -16.84 -5.45 -3.15
CA GLU A 159 -16.22 -5.27 -4.45
C GLU A 159 -16.56 -6.43 -5.39
N MET A 160 -17.02 -6.10 -6.58
CA MET A 160 -17.42 -7.10 -7.59
C MET A 160 -16.27 -7.52 -8.52
N ARG A 161 -15.28 -6.65 -8.73
CA ARG A 161 -14.13 -6.88 -9.61
C ARG A 161 -12.84 -6.97 -8.79
N THR A 162 -12.59 -8.14 -8.25
CA THR A 162 -11.50 -8.32 -7.29
C THR A 162 -10.16 -8.66 -7.95
N ARG A 163 -9.08 -8.19 -7.34
CA ARG A 163 -7.70 -8.50 -7.69
C ARG A 163 -6.85 -8.46 -6.43
N LEU A 164 -6.09 -9.54 -6.16
CA LEU A 164 -5.29 -9.68 -4.94
C LEU A 164 -4.47 -8.42 -4.64
N PHE A 165 -4.51 -7.95 -3.41
CA PHE A 165 -3.94 -6.72 -2.87
C PHE A 165 -4.47 -5.40 -3.47
N LEU A 166 -4.73 -5.33 -4.75
CA LEU A 166 -5.08 -4.08 -5.43
C LEU A 166 -6.54 -3.68 -5.22
N ARG A 167 -7.45 -4.66 -5.28
CA ARG A 167 -8.88 -4.44 -5.21
C ARG A 167 -9.56 -5.67 -4.62
N THR A 168 -9.83 -5.63 -3.33
CA THR A 168 -10.44 -6.73 -2.58
C THR A 168 -11.64 -6.23 -1.79
N ALA A 169 -12.58 -7.13 -1.48
CA ALA A 169 -13.75 -6.80 -0.69
C ALA A 169 -13.37 -6.56 0.77
N GLU A 170 -12.52 -7.41 1.33
CA GLU A 170 -11.89 -7.22 2.63
C GLU A 170 -10.39 -6.91 2.43
N PHE A 171 -9.86 -5.99 3.21
CA PHE A 171 -8.44 -5.67 3.23
C PHE A 171 -7.98 -5.17 4.60
N LEU A 172 -6.70 -5.31 4.86
CA LEU A 172 -6.04 -4.71 6.01
C LEU A 172 -5.57 -3.30 5.66
N TRP A 173 -5.66 -2.42 6.63
CA TRP A 173 -5.21 -1.05 6.49
C TRP A 173 -4.86 -0.42 7.83
N GLN A 174 -4.39 0.81 7.80
CA GLN A 174 -4.50 1.73 8.90
C GLN A 174 -5.41 2.90 8.52
N GLU A 175 -6.08 3.42 9.49
CA GLU A 175 -6.85 4.65 9.39
C GLU A 175 -6.50 5.57 10.56
N GLY A 176 -6.00 6.76 10.23
CA GLY A 176 -5.77 7.81 11.19
C GLY A 176 -6.94 8.75 11.24
N HIS A 177 -7.29 9.21 12.44
CA HIS A 177 -8.38 10.14 12.67
C HIS A 177 -7.93 11.16 13.70
N THR A 178 -8.00 12.44 13.35
CA THR A 178 -7.53 13.50 14.22
C THR A 178 -8.57 14.61 14.36
N ALA A 179 -8.61 15.21 15.54
CA ALA A 179 -9.46 16.37 15.84
C ALA A 179 -8.60 17.55 16.30
N HIS A 180 -8.93 18.74 15.84
CA HIS A 180 -8.16 19.97 16.03
C HIS A 180 -9.06 21.13 16.43
N ALA A 181 -8.46 22.13 17.10
CA ALA A 181 -9.14 23.34 17.51
C ALA A 181 -9.33 24.32 16.35
N THR A 182 -8.43 24.34 15.37
CA THR A 182 -8.48 25.28 14.26
C THR A 182 -8.40 24.59 12.88
N ARG A 183 -8.83 25.31 11.87
CA ARG A 183 -8.76 24.90 10.48
C ARG A 183 -7.30 24.65 10.05
N GLU A 184 -6.47 25.61 10.39
CA GLU A 184 -5.05 25.62 9.99
C GLU A 184 -4.32 24.41 10.56
N GLU A 185 -4.54 24.08 11.84
CA GLU A 185 -3.95 22.87 12.47
C GLU A 185 -4.39 21.57 11.76
N ALA A 186 -5.66 21.48 11.38
CA ALA A 186 -6.18 20.31 10.69
C ALA A 186 -5.63 20.19 9.26
N GLU A 187 -5.58 21.29 8.49
CA GLU A 187 -4.99 21.28 7.15
C GLU A 187 -3.50 20.94 7.18
N GLU A 188 -2.74 21.50 8.11
CA GLU A 188 -1.33 21.18 8.30
C GLU A 188 -1.13 19.70 8.64
N ARG A 189 -1.96 19.15 9.54
CA ARG A 189 -1.92 17.72 9.88
C ARG A 189 -2.21 16.83 8.67
N ALA A 190 -3.21 17.16 7.87
CA ALA A 190 -3.54 16.39 6.68
C ALA A 190 -2.35 16.37 5.68
N ARG A 191 -1.68 17.50 5.48
CA ARG A 191 -0.48 17.60 4.63
C ARG A 191 0.72 16.88 5.22
N GLN A 192 0.92 16.96 6.53
CA GLN A 192 1.99 16.24 7.23
C GLN A 192 1.86 14.72 7.05
N MET A 193 0.65 14.18 7.18
CA MET A 193 0.44 12.75 7.05
C MET A 193 0.59 12.28 5.60
N LEU A 194 0.23 13.10 4.61
CA LEU A 194 0.56 12.83 3.22
C LEU A 194 2.08 12.74 3.02
N LYS A 195 2.84 13.66 3.61
CA LYS A 195 4.30 13.63 3.53
C LYS A 195 4.87 12.36 4.18
N VAL A 196 4.34 11.91 5.31
CA VAL A 196 4.72 10.63 5.94
C VAL A 196 4.53 9.47 4.96
N TYR A 197 3.41 9.42 4.25
CA TYR A 197 3.16 8.39 3.23
C TYR A 197 4.13 8.48 2.05
N ALA A 198 4.44 9.68 1.58
CA ALA A 198 5.40 9.87 0.50
C ALA A 198 6.81 9.45 0.95
N ASP A 199 7.25 9.85 2.12
CA ASP A 199 8.55 9.48 2.69
C ASP A 199 8.66 7.95 2.89
N PHE A 200 7.59 7.31 3.35
CA PHE A 200 7.54 5.85 3.45
C PHE A 200 7.63 5.17 2.08
N ALA A 201 6.84 5.62 1.11
CA ALA A 201 6.85 5.04 -0.24
C ALA A 201 8.24 5.15 -0.88
N GLU A 202 8.89 6.30 -0.78
CA GLU A 202 10.18 6.55 -1.43
C GLU A 202 11.36 5.90 -0.69
N ASN A 203 11.41 6.02 0.64
CA ASN A 203 12.58 5.57 1.41
C ASN A 203 12.54 4.08 1.76
N TYR A 204 11.37 3.50 1.96
CA TYR A 204 11.23 2.10 2.38
C TYR A 204 10.71 1.19 1.26
N MET A 205 9.67 1.60 0.56
CA MET A 205 9.18 0.83 -0.60
C MET A 205 10.04 1.05 -1.85
N ALA A 206 10.87 2.07 -1.88
CA ALA A 206 11.63 2.52 -3.05
C ALA A 206 10.70 2.86 -4.25
N VAL A 207 9.48 3.33 -3.98
CA VAL A 207 8.48 3.69 -4.97
C VAL A 207 8.37 5.21 -5.07
N PRO A 208 8.77 5.80 -6.20
CA PRO A 208 8.65 7.24 -6.42
C PRO A 208 7.18 7.60 -6.61
N VAL A 209 6.71 8.67 -5.95
CA VAL A 209 5.32 9.11 -5.98
C VAL A 209 5.19 10.58 -6.38
N VAL A 210 4.03 10.93 -6.94
CA VAL A 210 3.60 12.30 -7.16
C VAL A 210 2.60 12.66 -6.07
N GLN A 211 2.85 13.75 -5.36
CA GLN A 211 1.95 14.29 -4.36
C GLN A 211 1.08 15.39 -4.95
N GLY A 212 -0.19 15.42 -4.58
CA GLY A 212 -1.10 16.47 -5.05
C GLY A 212 -2.44 16.47 -4.35
N VAL A 213 -3.32 17.38 -4.77
CA VAL A 213 -4.69 17.49 -4.29
C VAL A 213 -5.66 16.98 -5.36
N LYS A 214 -6.65 16.20 -4.96
CA LYS A 214 -7.69 15.64 -5.83
C LYS A 214 -8.63 16.75 -6.35
N SER A 215 -9.17 16.53 -7.55
CA SER A 215 -10.32 17.31 -8.03
C SER A 215 -11.54 17.12 -7.13
N GLU A 216 -12.50 18.01 -7.20
CA GLU A 216 -13.72 17.92 -6.38
C GLU A 216 -14.49 16.60 -6.60
N THR A 217 -14.52 16.08 -7.84
CA THR A 217 -15.23 14.84 -8.18
C THR A 217 -14.54 13.57 -7.67
N GLU A 218 -13.24 13.64 -7.39
CA GLU A 218 -12.43 12.51 -6.93
C GLU A 218 -12.09 12.60 -5.43
N ARG A 219 -12.67 13.56 -4.70
CA ARG A 219 -12.50 13.69 -3.25
C ARG A 219 -13.15 12.54 -2.49
N PHE A 220 -12.61 12.27 -1.32
CA PHE A 220 -13.26 11.38 -0.35
C PHE A 220 -14.61 11.98 0.11
N ALA A 221 -15.61 11.13 0.24
CA ALA A 221 -16.95 11.53 0.66
C ALA A 221 -16.94 12.21 2.05
N GLY A 222 -17.39 13.46 2.11
CA GLY A 222 -17.37 14.27 3.32
C GLY A 222 -16.09 15.11 3.52
N ALA A 223 -15.12 15.05 2.60
CA ALA A 223 -13.90 15.87 2.67
C ALA A 223 -14.03 17.20 1.96
N LEU A 224 -13.45 18.26 2.52
CA LEU A 224 -13.24 19.53 1.86
C LEU A 224 -12.05 19.46 0.89
N ASP A 225 -10.98 18.76 1.28
CA ASP A 225 -9.85 18.46 0.42
C ASP A 225 -9.35 17.03 0.64
N THR A 226 -8.91 16.40 -0.43
CA THR A 226 -8.26 15.09 -0.41
C THR A 226 -6.89 15.21 -1.04
N TYR A 227 -5.85 14.95 -0.27
CA TYR A 227 -4.47 14.85 -0.73
C TYR A 227 -4.15 13.41 -1.07
N THR A 228 -3.30 13.19 -2.06
CA THR A 228 -2.97 11.86 -2.57
C THR A 228 -1.49 11.72 -2.90
N ILE A 229 -0.99 10.48 -2.79
CA ILE A 229 0.25 10.05 -3.44
C ILE A 229 -0.11 9.08 -4.57
N GLU A 230 0.40 9.38 -5.76
CA GLU A 230 0.16 8.60 -6.99
C GLU A 230 1.45 7.96 -7.46
N ALA A 231 1.48 6.65 -7.58
CA ALA A 231 2.60 5.89 -8.14
C ALA A 231 2.32 5.50 -9.58
N MET A 232 3.37 5.34 -10.38
CA MET A 232 3.26 4.79 -11.74
C MET A 232 3.73 3.34 -11.75
N MET A 233 2.87 2.43 -12.19
CA MET A 233 3.22 1.02 -12.37
C MET A 233 3.98 0.79 -13.68
N GLN A 234 4.61 -0.37 -13.85
CA GLN A 234 5.45 -0.64 -15.02
C GLN A 234 4.69 -0.58 -16.35
N ASP A 235 3.39 -0.86 -16.35
CA ASP A 235 2.52 -0.71 -17.53
C ASP A 235 2.08 0.74 -17.78
N GLY A 236 2.57 1.70 -16.99
CA GLY A 236 2.27 3.12 -17.11
C GLY A 236 0.94 3.57 -16.53
N LYS A 237 0.22 2.70 -15.84
CA LYS A 237 -0.99 3.11 -15.13
C LYS A 237 -0.68 3.69 -13.77
N ALA A 238 -1.51 4.63 -13.34
CA ALA A 238 -1.45 5.18 -12.00
C ALA A 238 -2.03 4.20 -10.97
N LEU A 239 -1.43 4.20 -9.78
CA LEU A 239 -1.99 3.57 -8.60
C LEU A 239 -2.01 4.58 -7.45
N GLN A 240 -3.21 4.92 -6.97
CA GLN A 240 -3.39 5.68 -5.74
C GLN A 240 -2.84 4.88 -4.58
N SER A 241 -1.76 5.35 -3.96
CA SER A 241 -1.00 4.61 -2.98
C SER A 241 -1.20 5.09 -1.54
N GLY A 242 -1.94 6.18 -1.34
CA GLY A 242 -2.31 6.70 -0.04
C GLY A 242 -3.05 8.02 -0.16
N THR A 243 -3.93 8.29 0.79
CA THR A 243 -4.71 9.53 0.83
C THR A 243 -4.76 10.11 2.24
N SER A 244 -4.84 11.43 2.29
CA SER A 244 -5.03 12.19 3.51
C SER A 244 -6.10 13.25 3.28
N HIS A 245 -7.09 13.29 4.15
CA HIS A 245 -8.29 14.09 3.97
C HIS A 245 -8.38 15.21 5.00
N PHE A 246 -8.64 16.41 4.53
CA PHE A 246 -9.13 17.50 5.35
C PHE A 246 -10.66 17.49 5.32
N LEU A 247 -11.27 17.10 6.44
CA LEU A 247 -12.72 16.87 6.56
C LEU A 247 -13.49 18.12 7.03
N GLY A 248 -12.79 19.20 7.33
CA GLY A 248 -13.42 20.40 7.88
C GLY A 248 -14.11 20.13 9.21
N GLN A 249 -15.32 20.65 9.40
CA GLN A 249 -16.16 20.45 10.58
C GLN A 249 -17.36 19.52 10.32
N ASN A 250 -17.42 18.85 9.16
CA ASN A 250 -18.58 18.05 8.76
C ASN A 250 -18.91 16.96 9.77
N PHE A 251 -17.92 16.17 10.19
CA PHE A 251 -18.11 15.12 11.21
C PHE A 251 -18.30 15.70 12.61
N GLY A 252 -17.63 16.80 12.94
CA GLY A 252 -17.84 17.52 14.20
C GLY A 252 -19.29 17.96 14.37
N LYS A 253 -19.89 18.52 13.34
CA LYS A 253 -21.29 18.93 13.33
C LYS A 253 -22.26 17.74 13.30
N ALA A 254 -22.00 16.73 12.46
CA ALA A 254 -22.89 15.56 12.33
C ALA A 254 -23.00 14.75 13.62
N PHE A 255 -21.92 14.67 14.41
CA PHE A 255 -21.86 13.92 15.68
C PHE A 255 -21.85 14.82 16.91
N ASP A 256 -22.03 16.15 16.73
CA ASP A 256 -22.08 17.15 17.81
C ASP A 256 -20.83 17.07 18.69
N VAL A 257 -19.65 17.08 18.07
CA VAL A 257 -18.35 17.11 18.77
C VAL A 257 -17.90 18.55 18.93
N GLN A 258 -18.16 19.10 20.10
CA GLN A 258 -17.82 20.48 20.47
C GLN A 258 -16.80 20.51 21.60
N PHE A 259 -15.99 21.54 21.61
CA PHE A 259 -15.07 21.85 22.70
C PHE A 259 -15.26 23.29 23.18
N LEU A 260 -15.00 23.55 24.44
CA LEU A 260 -14.92 24.92 24.94
C LEU A 260 -13.56 25.51 24.57
N ASN A 261 -13.58 26.63 23.85
CA ASN A 261 -12.37 27.37 23.49
C ASN A 261 -11.79 28.14 24.67
N LYS A 262 -10.71 28.89 24.50
CA LYS A 262 -10.04 29.67 25.56
C LYS A 262 -10.93 30.73 26.17
N GLU A 263 -11.93 31.21 25.45
CA GLU A 263 -12.94 32.19 25.87
C GLU A 263 -14.19 31.53 26.46
N ASN A 264 -14.15 30.21 26.71
CA ASN A 264 -15.24 29.42 27.27
C ASN A 264 -16.50 29.38 26.38
N LYS A 265 -16.30 29.49 25.05
CA LYS A 265 -17.36 29.38 24.05
C LYS A 265 -17.30 28.01 23.33
N PRO A 266 -18.46 27.38 23.02
CA PRO A 266 -18.47 26.14 22.30
C PRO A 266 -18.10 26.33 20.81
N GLU A 267 -17.24 25.46 20.29
CA GLU A 267 -16.85 25.39 18.87
C GLU A 267 -16.83 23.93 18.42
N TYR A 268 -17.17 23.68 17.14
CA TYR A 268 -17.03 22.35 16.56
C TYR A 268 -15.57 22.04 16.22
N ALA A 269 -15.13 20.84 16.52
CA ALA A 269 -13.79 20.38 16.20
C ALA A 269 -13.59 20.20 14.69
N TRP A 270 -12.37 20.46 14.24
CA TRP A 270 -11.90 20.27 12.89
C TRP A 270 -11.29 18.89 12.73
N ALA A 271 -11.54 18.24 11.61
CA ALA A 271 -11.28 16.82 11.40
C ALA A 271 -10.28 16.56 10.28
N THR A 272 -9.44 15.53 10.47
CA THR A 272 -8.72 14.86 9.39
C THR A 272 -8.92 13.36 9.47
N SER A 273 -8.81 12.68 8.31
CA SER A 273 -8.59 11.24 8.27
C SER A 273 -7.55 10.91 7.18
N TRP A 274 -6.83 9.82 7.36
CA TRP A 274 -5.76 9.43 6.44
C TRP A 274 -5.54 7.93 6.51
N GLY A 275 -5.25 7.31 5.36
CA GLY A 275 -5.16 5.85 5.28
C GLY A 275 -4.30 5.31 4.15
N VAL A 276 -3.66 4.17 4.43
CA VAL A 276 -3.03 3.27 3.47
C VAL A 276 -3.42 1.83 3.78
N SER A 277 -3.43 0.99 2.77
CA SER A 277 -3.90 -0.40 2.88
C SER A 277 -2.88 -1.38 2.31
N THR A 278 -3.20 -2.66 2.38
CA THR A 278 -2.48 -3.74 1.70
C THR A 278 -2.37 -3.55 0.18
N ARG A 279 -3.03 -2.53 -0.41
CA ARG A 279 -2.75 -2.09 -1.78
C ARG A 279 -1.29 -1.71 -1.99
N LEU A 280 -0.59 -1.25 -0.96
CA LEU A 280 0.85 -0.99 -1.01
C LEU A 280 1.68 -2.22 -1.38
N MET A 281 1.21 -3.42 -1.03
CA MET A 281 1.82 -4.68 -1.49
C MET A 281 1.75 -4.79 -3.02
N GLY A 282 0.60 -4.45 -3.60
CA GLY A 282 0.43 -4.40 -5.07
C GLY A 282 1.34 -3.36 -5.71
N ALA A 283 1.44 -2.17 -5.13
CA ALA A 283 2.34 -1.12 -5.60
C ALA A 283 3.81 -1.59 -5.61
N LEU A 284 4.25 -2.23 -4.54
CA LEU A 284 5.60 -2.78 -4.40
C LEU A 284 5.92 -3.80 -5.50
N ILE A 285 5.01 -4.77 -5.71
CA ILE A 285 5.14 -5.82 -6.71
C ILE A 285 5.20 -5.23 -8.11
N MET A 286 4.24 -4.36 -8.45
CA MET A 286 4.08 -3.82 -9.81
C MET A 286 5.12 -2.77 -10.17
N THR A 287 5.83 -2.22 -9.20
CA THR A 287 6.92 -1.25 -9.45
C THR A 287 8.25 -1.92 -9.72
N HIS A 288 8.58 -2.99 -8.98
CA HIS A 288 9.95 -3.52 -8.97
C HIS A 288 10.12 -4.91 -9.56
N SER A 289 9.10 -5.76 -9.51
CA SER A 289 9.22 -7.17 -9.87
C SER A 289 9.42 -7.37 -11.37
N ASP A 290 10.06 -8.48 -11.73
CA ASP A 290 10.42 -8.81 -13.10
C ASP A 290 9.84 -10.17 -13.56
N ASP A 291 10.29 -10.68 -14.68
CA ASP A 291 9.81 -11.95 -15.24
C ASP A 291 10.34 -13.18 -14.48
N ASN A 292 11.31 -13.00 -13.58
CA ASN A 292 11.85 -14.06 -12.72
C ASN A 292 11.19 -14.10 -11.33
N GLY A 293 10.48 -13.04 -10.94
CA GLY A 293 9.81 -12.99 -9.64
C GLY A 293 9.80 -11.62 -8.98
N LEU A 294 9.64 -11.63 -7.66
CA LEU A 294 9.69 -10.41 -6.85
C LEU A 294 11.09 -9.80 -6.89
N VAL A 295 11.14 -8.48 -6.83
CA VAL A 295 12.33 -7.69 -6.48
C VAL A 295 11.95 -6.84 -5.29
N LEU A 296 12.43 -7.21 -4.10
CA LEU A 296 12.07 -6.53 -2.86
C LEU A 296 13.15 -5.53 -2.45
N PRO A 297 12.75 -4.31 -2.07
CA PRO A 297 13.68 -3.41 -1.42
C PRO A 297 14.14 -4.02 -0.10
N PRO A 298 15.44 -4.02 0.21
CA PRO A 298 15.97 -4.59 1.45
C PRO A 298 15.28 -4.11 2.72
N ALA A 299 14.84 -2.86 2.77
CA ALA A 299 14.12 -2.29 3.91
C ALA A 299 12.83 -3.05 4.27
N LEU A 300 12.17 -3.68 3.30
CA LEU A 300 10.91 -4.40 3.48
C LEU A 300 11.00 -5.91 3.26
N ALA A 301 12.17 -6.43 2.85
CA ALA A 301 12.36 -7.86 2.63
C ALA A 301 12.34 -8.63 3.96
N PRO A 302 11.49 -9.66 4.12
CA PRO A 302 11.48 -10.50 5.32
C PRO A 302 12.78 -11.26 5.52
N ILE A 303 13.38 -11.69 4.40
CA ILE A 303 14.71 -12.31 4.32
C ILE A 303 15.55 -11.39 3.44
N GLN A 304 16.53 -10.73 4.04
CA GLN A 304 17.44 -9.84 3.30
C GLN A 304 18.59 -10.63 2.67
N VAL A 305 19.04 -11.67 3.35
CA VAL A 305 20.13 -12.54 2.90
C VAL A 305 19.73 -13.99 3.09
N VAL A 306 19.93 -14.80 2.07
CA VAL A 306 19.85 -16.26 2.19
C VAL A 306 21.24 -16.85 1.99
N ILE A 307 21.66 -17.76 2.87
CA ILE A 307 22.90 -18.50 2.78
C ILE A 307 22.60 -19.94 2.37
N ILE A 308 23.21 -20.42 1.30
CA ILE A 308 23.01 -21.77 0.78
C ILE A 308 24.38 -22.49 0.68
N PRO A 309 24.59 -23.60 1.40
CA PRO A 309 25.81 -24.37 1.32
C PRO A 309 25.80 -25.30 0.11
N ILE A 310 26.96 -25.47 -0.53
CA ILE A 310 27.18 -26.43 -1.61
C ILE A 310 28.46 -27.24 -1.31
N GLY A 311 28.29 -28.49 -0.95
CA GLY A 311 29.42 -29.39 -0.64
C GLY A 311 29.00 -30.85 -0.60
N LYS A 312 30.00 -31.73 -0.48
CA LYS A 312 29.78 -33.15 -0.21
C LYS A 312 29.41 -33.35 1.27
N PRO A 313 28.75 -34.46 1.66
CA PRO A 313 28.37 -34.69 3.05
C PRO A 313 29.50 -34.51 4.06
N ALA A 314 30.73 -34.95 3.72
CA ALA A 314 31.90 -34.80 4.58
C ALA A 314 32.40 -33.36 4.79
N GLN A 315 31.94 -32.43 3.96
CA GLN A 315 32.30 -31.00 4.03
C GLN A 315 31.25 -30.16 4.74
N MET A 316 30.05 -30.74 4.98
CA MET A 316 28.90 -29.96 5.49
C MET A 316 29.15 -29.41 6.88
N GLU A 317 29.81 -30.11 7.77
CA GLU A 317 30.11 -29.63 9.12
C GLU A 317 30.90 -28.31 9.11
N GLN A 318 31.93 -28.23 8.25
CA GLN A 318 32.73 -27.00 8.08
C GLN A 318 31.88 -25.88 7.46
N LEU A 319 31.06 -26.20 6.46
CA LEU A 319 30.17 -25.20 5.81
C LEU A 319 29.09 -24.69 6.77
N ASP A 320 28.48 -25.59 7.57
CA ASP A 320 27.48 -25.21 8.58
C ASP A 320 28.08 -24.31 9.66
N ALA A 321 29.30 -24.59 10.11
CA ALA A 321 30.00 -23.76 11.09
C ALA A 321 30.25 -22.36 10.55
N LYS A 322 30.76 -22.23 9.31
CA LYS A 322 31.03 -20.93 8.68
C LYS A 322 29.77 -20.16 8.34
N ALA A 323 28.76 -20.83 7.81
CA ALA A 323 27.44 -20.24 7.54
C ALA A 323 26.79 -19.68 8.82
N THR A 324 26.88 -20.43 9.91
CA THR A 324 26.33 -20.00 11.21
C THR A 324 27.07 -18.78 11.76
N GLU A 325 28.39 -18.75 11.63
CA GLU A 325 29.20 -17.59 12.00
C GLU A 325 28.76 -16.33 11.23
N ILE A 326 28.74 -16.40 9.89
CA ILE A 326 28.31 -15.28 9.02
C ILE A 326 26.88 -14.85 9.35
N MET A 327 25.96 -15.83 9.51
CA MET A 327 24.56 -15.54 9.85
C MET A 327 24.45 -14.79 11.19
N ASN A 328 25.15 -15.22 12.21
CA ASN A 328 25.07 -14.60 13.53
C ASN A 328 25.65 -13.18 13.52
N ASN A 329 26.77 -12.98 12.82
CA ASN A 329 27.39 -11.67 12.67
C ASN A 329 26.47 -10.71 11.91
N LEU A 330 25.86 -11.12 10.82
CA LEU A 330 24.88 -10.32 10.06
C LEU A 330 23.64 -9.99 10.90
N LYS A 331 23.12 -10.96 11.66
CA LYS A 331 21.98 -10.71 12.59
C LYS A 331 22.34 -9.69 13.68
N ALA A 332 23.56 -9.74 14.21
CA ALA A 332 24.04 -8.74 15.16
C ALA A 332 24.14 -7.32 14.54
N MET A 333 24.31 -7.22 13.23
CA MET A 333 24.26 -5.96 12.47
C MET A 333 22.83 -5.55 12.06
N GLY A 334 21.80 -6.25 12.50
CA GLY A 334 20.39 -5.96 12.20
C GLY A 334 19.91 -6.49 10.84
N VAL A 335 20.66 -7.40 10.21
CA VAL A 335 20.27 -8.00 8.92
C VAL A 335 19.47 -9.28 9.17
N SER A 336 18.33 -9.42 8.47
CA SER A 336 17.55 -10.67 8.51
C SER A 336 18.15 -11.71 7.57
N VAL A 337 18.57 -12.82 8.15
CA VAL A 337 19.29 -13.88 7.42
C VAL A 337 18.58 -15.22 7.60
N LYS A 338 18.44 -15.94 6.49
CA LYS A 338 18.04 -17.35 6.49
C LYS A 338 19.21 -18.21 6.04
N TYR A 339 19.52 -19.24 6.83
CA TYR A 339 20.42 -20.30 6.42
C TYR A 339 19.60 -21.51 5.95
N ASP A 340 19.77 -21.92 4.70
CA ASP A 340 19.03 -23.04 4.10
C ASP A 340 19.98 -24.18 3.75
N ASN A 341 20.23 -25.05 4.72
CA ASN A 341 21.00 -26.27 4.56
C ASN A 341 20.13 -27.55 4.40
N ALA A 342 18.80 -27.39 4.22
CA ALA A 342 17.90 -28.52 4.02
C ALA A 342 18.33 -29.35 2.80
N ASP A 343 18.36 -30.67 2.93
CA ASP A 343 18.81 -31.64 1.91
C ASP A 343 17.68 -32.11 0.97
N ASN A 344 16.43 -31.72 1.28
CA ASN A 344 15.22 -32.11 0.54
C ASN A 344 15.04 -31.42 -0.81
N LYS A 345 15.87 -30.40 -1.11
CA LYS A 345 15.85 -29.64 -2.35
C LYS A 345 17.25 -29.43 -2.91
N ARG A 346 17.39 -29.56 -4.24
CA ARG A 346 18.65 -29.28 -4.92
C ARG A 346 18.98 -27.78 -4.90
N PRO A 347 20.26 -27.39 -4.91
CA PRO A 347 20.67 -25.97 -4.90
C PRO A 347 20.00 -25.14 -5.98
N GLY A 348 19.90 -25.61 -7.22
CA GLY A 348 19.25 -24.88 -8.31
C GLY A 348 17.78 -24.59 -8.06
N PHE A 349 17.06 -25.49 -7.38
CA PHE A 349 15.67 -25.21 -6.97
C PHE A 349 15.61 -24.13 -5.90
N LYS A 350 16.50 -24.19 -4.90
CA LYS A 350 16.59 -23.15 -3.87
C LYS A 350 16.91 -21.78 -4.46
N PHE A 351 17.81 -21.73 -5.43
CA PHE A 351 18.16 -20.47 -6.12
C PHE A 351 16.94 -19.86 -6.78
N ALA A 352 16.20 -20.63 -7.54
CA ALA A 352 14.99 -20.17 -8.23
C ALA A 352 13.86 -19.79 -7.26
N ASP A 353 13.68 -20.52 -6.16
CA ASP A 353 12.66 -20.23 -5.14
C ASP A 353 12.94 -18.88 -4.43
N TYR A 354 14.21 -18.63 -4.03
CA TYR A 354 14.57 -17.37 -3.41
C TYR A 354 14.63 -16.20 -4.39
N GLU A 355 14.93 -16.45 -5.65
CA GLU A 355 14.84 -15.45 -6.72
C GLU A 355 13.38 -15.06 -6.97
N LEU A 356 12.47 -16.05 -7.07
CA LEU A 356 11.03 -15.83 -7.16
C LEU A 356 10.48 -15.01 -5.99
N LYS A 357 10.96 -15.30 -4.77
CA LYS A 357 10.59 -14.57 -3.53
C LYS A 357 11.26 -13.22 -3.37
N GLY A 358 12.14 -12.84 -4.27
CA GLY A 358 12.77 -11.52 -4.29
C GLY A 358 13.74 -11.27 -3.15
N VAL A 359 14.37 -12.32 -2.61
CA VAL A 359 15.40 -12.16 -1.56
C VAL A 359 16.55 -11.31 -2.11
N PRO A 360 16.90 -10.16 -1.50
CA PRO A 360 17.83 -9.20 -2.07
C PRO A 360 19.23 -9.77 -2.33
N VAL A 361 19.75 -10.60 -1.44
CA VAL A 361 21.10 -11.15 -1.54
C VAL A 361 21.12 -12.64 -1.27
N ARG A 362 21.77 -13.40 -2.16
CA ARG A 362 22.07 -14.80 -1.97
C ARG A 362 23.57 -15.01 -1.81
N LEU A 363 23.96 -15.65 -0.72
CA LEU A 363 25.32 -16.14 -0.48
C LEU A 363 25.36 -17.63 -0.77
N VAL A 364 26.28 -18.06 -1.62
CA VAL A 364 26.55 -19.48 -1.85
C VAL A 364 27.91 -19.81 -1.23
N LEU A 365 27.89 -20.67 -0.21
CA LEU A 365 29.09 -21.21 0.41
C LEU A 365 29.47 -22.52 -0.28
N GLY A 366 30.27 -22.43 -1.34
CA GLY A 366 30.85 -23.57 -2.01
C GLY A 366 32.10 -24.06 -1.25
N ALA A 367 32.23 -25.38 -1.03
CA ALA A 367 33.39 -25.89 -0.32
C ALA A 367 34.74 -25.53 -0.98
N ARG A 368 34.78 -25.53 -2.32
CA ARG A 368 35.98 -25.15 -3.09
C ARG A 368 36.29 -23.67 -2.99
N ASP A 369 35.25 -22.81 -3.02
CA ASP A 369 35.44 -21.36 -2.93
C ASP A 369 35.91 -21.00 -1.52
N LEU A 370 35.35 -21.65 -0.49
CA LEU A 370 35.72 -21.44 0.89
C LEU A 370 37.18 -21.82 1.17
N GLU A 371 37.70 -22.89 0.54
CA GLU A 371 39.14 -23.28 0.61
C GLU A 371 40.04 -22.15 0.04
N GLN A 372 39.51 -21.33 -0.87
CA GLN A 372 40.19 -20.16 -1.44
C GLN A 372 39.89 -18.85 -0.69
N GLY A 373 39.13 -18.93 0.40
CA GLY A 373 38.70 -17.76 1.17
C GLY A 373 37.64 -16.90 0.46
N LEU A 374 36.85 -17.51 -0.45
CA LEU A 374 35.84 -16.84 -1.25
C LEU A 374 34.44 -17.34 -0.96
N VAL A 375 33.43 -16.52 -1.29
CA VAL A 375 32.01 -16.83 -1.28
C VAL A 375 31.35 -16.20 -2.51
N GLU A 376 30.44 -16.92 -3.18
CA GLU A 376 29.65 -16.31 -4.27
C GLU A 376 28.53 -15.46 -3.67
N VAL A 377 28.45 -14.20 -4.09
CA VAL A 377 27.37 -13.27 -3.78
C VAL A 377 26.57 -12.99 -5.03
N MET A 378 25.26 -13.13 -4.98
CA MET A 378 24.33 -12.76 -6.05
C MET A 378 23.36 -11.69 -5.53
N ARG A 379 23.23 -10.59 -6.25
CA ARG A 379 22.25 -9.54 -5.97
C ARG A 379 21.02 -9.69 -6.86
N ARG A 380 19.84 -9.58 -6.25
CA ARG A 380 18.57 -9.83 -6.94
C ARG A 380 18.17 -8.76 -7.95
N ASP A 381 18.51 -7.51 -7.68
CA ASP A 381 18.08 -6.36 -8.50
C ASP A 381 18.74 -6.29 -9.89
N THR A 382 19.95 -6.85 -10.05
CA THR A 382 20.69 -6.91 -11.33
C THR A 382 20.96 -8.33 -11.82
N LEU A 383 20.78 -9.34 -10.96
CA LEU A 383 21.14 -10.76 -11.18
C LEU A 383 22.64 -10.99 -11.35
N GLU A 384 23.47 -10.00 -11.03
CA GLU A 384 24.91 -10.12 -11.07
C GLU A 384 25.44 -11.03 -9.95
N LYS A 385 26.53 -11.74 -10.26
CA LYS A 385 27.21 -12.66 -9.36
C LYS A 385 28.69 -12.29 -9.28
N GLU A 386 29.22 -12.30 -8.06
CA GLU A 386 30.62 -12.02 -7.80
C GLU A 386 31.17 -12.98 -6.74
N ASN A 387 32.46 -13.30 -6.86
CA ASN A 387 33.19 -14.01 -5.80
C ASN A 387 33.89 -13.00 -4.91
N ILE A 388 33.48 -12.95 -3.66
CA ILE A 388 33.93 -11.98 -2.67
C ILE A 388 34.74 -12.71 -1.57
N ALA A 389 35.74 -12.02 -1.03
CA ALA A 389 36.51 -12.54 0.10
C ALA A 389 35.56 -12.78 1.31
N VAL A 390 35.71 -13.92 1.96
CA VAL A 390 34.96 -14.25 3.18
C VAL A 390 35.30 -13.30 4.32
N GLU A 391 36.56 -12.86 4.38
CA GLU A 391 37.00 -11.86 5.33
C GLU A 391 36.32 -10.50 5.04
N GLY A 392 35.58 -9.98 6.02
CA GLY A 392 34.83 -8.72 5.89
C GLY A 392 33.53 -8.83 5.10
N ILE A 393 33.04 -10.03 4.84
CA ILE A 393 31.81 -10.27 4.05
C ILE A 393 30.60 -9.59 4.66
N GLU A 394 30.49 -9.51 5.97
CA GLU A 394 29.35 -8.95 6.67
C GLU A 394 29.22 -7.43 6.38
N GLN A 395 30.33 -6.71 6.41
CA GLN A 395 30.32 -5.27 6.08
C GLN A 395 30.04 -5.06 4.60
N TYR A 396 30.59 -5.91 3.72
CA TYR A 396 30.30 -5.90 2.29
C TYR A 396 28.79 -6.06 2.04
N ILE A 397 28.17 -7.06 2.68
CA ILE A 397 26.72 -7.31 2.57
C ILE A 397 25.90 -6.13 3.07
N LYS A 398 26.29 -5.54 4.20
CA LYS A 398 25.58 -4.36 4.75
C LYS A 398 25.58 -3.20 3.75
N ASN A 399 26.71 -2.92 3.15
CA ASN A 399 26.84 -1.86 2.14
C ASN A 399 26.08 -2.22 0.84
N LEU A 400 26.10 -3.50 0.44
CA LEU A 400 25.38 -3.97 -0.74
C LEU A 400 23.85 -3.83 -0.59
N LEU A 401 23.32 -4.12 0.60
CA LEU A 401 21.87 -3.93 0.88
C LEU A 401 21.45 -2.46 0.74
N ASP A 402 22.27 -1.53 1.23
CA ASP A 402 22.02 -0.10 1.07
C ASP A 402 22.11 0.33 -0.41
N GLU A 403 23.07 -0.20 -1.15
CA GLU A 403 23.21 0.04 -2.58
C GLU A 403 22.01 -0.50 -3.37
N ILE A 404 21.55 -1.71 -3.07
CA ILE A 404 20.36 -2.30 -3.70
C ILE A 404 19.13 -1.44 -3.46
N GLN A 405 18.92 -0.95 -2.23
CA GLN A 405 17.80 -0.07 -1.89
C GLN A 405 17.79 1.19 -2.76
N GLN A 406 18.95 1.83 -2.90
CA GLN A 406 19.13 3.04 -3.72
C GLN A 406 18.96 2.75 -5.22
N ASN A 407 19.52 1.65 -5.71
CA ASN A 407 19.44 1.26 -7.12
C ASN A 407 18.00 0.97 -7.55
N ILE A 408 17.24 0.25 -6.73
CA ILE A 408 15.82 -0.05 -7.00
C ILE A 408 15.01 1.25 -7.10
N PHE A 409 15.21 2.19 -6.16
CA PHE A 409 14.54 3.49 -6.19
C PHE A 409 14.92 4.30 -7.44
N LYS A 410 16.21 4.40 -7.72
CA LYS A 410 16.71 5.13 -8.91
C LYS A 410 16.12 4.57 -10.20
N LYS A 411 16.13 3.26 -10.37
CA LYS A 411 15.57 2.59 -11.55
C LYS A 411 14.07 2.88 -11.72
N ALA A 412 13.30 2.81 -10.64
CA ALA A 412 11.87 3.11 -10.67
C ALA A 412 11.61 4.60 -10.97
N LYS A 413 12.42 5.50 -10.38
CA LYS A 413 12.30 6.94 -10.60
C LYS A 413 12.64 7.32 -12.04
N ASP A 414 13.73 6.82 -12.58
CA ASP A 414 14.15 7.10 -13.96
C ASP A 414 13.08 6.58 -14.96
N ALA A 415 12.53 5.39 -14.73
CA ALA A 415 11.46 4.81 -15.55
C ALA A 415 10.16 5.64 -15.50
N ARG A 416 9.78 6.15 -14.33
CA ARG A 416 8.61 7.03 -14.17
C ARG A 416 8.86 8.38 -14.87
N ASP A 417 10.00 9.03 -14.60
CA ASP A 417 10.29 10.36 -15.08
C ASP A 417 10.38 10.40 -16.62
N ALA A 418 10.85 9.33 -17.25
CA ALA A 418 10.84 9.15 -18.70
C ALA A 418 9.44 9.05 -19.32
N ARG A 419 8.39 8.86 -18.51
CA ARG A 419 7.01 8.70 -18.93
C ARG A 419 6.06 9.76 -18.34
N ILE A 420 6.61 10.89 -17.90
CA ILE A 420 5.85 12.09 -17.57
C ILE A 420 5.89 13.03 -18.77
N TYR A 421 4.73 13.37 -19.31
CA TYR A 421 4.61 14.14 -20.55
C TYR A 421 3.77 15.40 -20.31
N GLU A 422 4.21 16.52 -20.86
CA GLU A 422 3.32 17.66 -21.06
C GLU A 422 2.54 17.48 -22.36
N CYS A 423 1.23 17.72 -22.32
CA CYS A 423 0.37 17.55 -23.49
C CYS A 423 -0.77 18.56 -23.45
N ASP A 424 -0.82 19.42 -24.44
CA ASP A 424 -1.84 20.48 -24.57
C ASP A 424 -2.75 20.27 -25.81
N ASN A 425 -2.61 19.13 -26.49
CA ASN A 425 -3.45 18.73 -27.63
C ASN A 425 -4.28 17.50 -27.26
N TYR A 426 -5.60 17.61 -27.34
CA TYR A 426 -6.50 16.54 -26.91
C TYR A 426 -6.45 15.29 -27.80
N GLU A 427 -6.32 15.46 -29.12
CA GLU A 427 -6.23 14.31 -30.04
C GLU A 427 -4.91 13.56 -29.83
N GLU A 428 -3.80 14.25 -29.64
CA GLU A 428 -2.52 13.65 -29.28
C GLU A 428 -2.61 12.92 -27.94
N PHE A 429 -3.23 13.53 -26.93
CA PHE A 429 -3.45 12.93 -25.63
C PHE A 429 -4.24 11.62 -25.72
N LYS A 430 -5.36 11.61 -26.47
CA LYS A 430 -6.18 10.40 -26.65
C LYS A 430 -5.41 9.22 -27.25
N GLU A 431 -4.49 9.47 -28.13
CA GLU A 431 -3.65 8.40 -28.69
C GLU A 431 -2.58 7.94 -27.73
N ARG A 432 -1.83 8.87 -27.15
CA ARG A 432 -0.69 8.55 -26.28
C ARG A 432 -1.07 7.90 -24.96
N VAL A 433 -2.21 8.29 -24.37
CA VAL A 433 -2.66 7.74 -23.07
C VAL A 433 -2.99 6.25 -23.11
N LYS A 434 -3.22 5.70 -24.30
CA LYS A 434 -3.43 4.26 -24.51
C LYS A 434 -2.19 3.43 -24.12
N ASP A 435 -1.00 3.98 -24.34
CA ASP A 435 0.28 3.35 -24.02
C ASP A 435 0.70 3.58 -22.56
N GLY A 436 -0.13 4.27 -21.78
CA GLY A 436 0.14 4.62 -20.39
C GLY A 436 1.10 5.80 -20.25
N GLY A 437 1.37 6.17 -19.02
CA GLY A 437 2.18 7.33 -18.65
C GLY A 437 1.37 8.38 -17.89
N PHE A 438 2.08 9.36 -17.38
CA PHE A 438 1.52 10.51 -16.68
C PHE A 438 1.52 11.73 -17.60
N PHE A 439 0.37 12.37 -17.74
CA PHE A 439 0.19 13.51 -18.62
C PHE A 439 -0.13 14.76 -17.80
N LEU A 440 0.72 15.76 -17.92
CA LEU A 440 0.51 17.10 -17.34
C LEU A 440 -0.20 17.95 -18.37
N CYS A 441 -1.47 18.22 -18.15
CA CYS A 441 -2.35 18.93 -19.09
C CYS A 441 -3.01 20.12 -18.41
N HIS A 442 -3.28 21.17 -19.17
CA HIS A 442 -4.12 22.27 -18.69
C HIS A 442 -5.58 21.85 -18.54
N TRP A 443 -6.23 22.29 -17.46
CA TRP A 443 -7.62 21.98 -17.13
C TRP A 443 -8.39 23.24 -16.72
N ASP A 444 -9.63 23.35 -17.18
CA ASP A 444 -10.51 24.49 -16.90
C ASP A 444 -11.22 24.44 -15.54
N GLY A 445 -11.00 23.38 -14.74
CA GLY A 445 -11.59 23.22 -13.41
C GLY A 445 -13.02 22.67 -13.43
N THR A 446 -13.57 22.32 -14.59
CA THR A 446 -14.98 21.91 -14.68
C THR A 446 -15.15 20.39 -14.59
N LYS A 447 -16.28 19.96 -13.99
CA LYS A 447 -16.69 18.54 -13.90
C LYS A 447 -17.02 17.96 -15.28
N GLU A 448 -17.55 18.78 -16.17
CA GLU A 448 -17.92 18.41 -17.53
C GLU A 448 -16.69 17.97 -18.35
N THR A 449 -15.62 18.75 -18.29
CA THR A 449 -14.36 18.43 -18.97
C THR A 449 -13.72 17.17 -18.39
N GLU A 450 -13.70 17.05 -17.06
CA GLU A 450 -13.19 15.86 -16.37
C GLU A 450 -13.99 14.60 -16.76
N ALA A 451 -15.31 14.67 -16.78
CA ALA A 451 -16.18 13.56 -17.18
C ALA A 451 -15.94 13.15 -18.64
N LYS A 452 -15.78 14.12 -19.56
CA LYS A 452 -15.51 13.84 -20.96
C LYS A 452 -14.17 13.13 -21.17
N ILE A 453 -13.10 13.55 -20.48
CA ILE A 453 -11.81 12.87 -20.52
C ILE A 453 -11.97 11.41 -20.09
N LYS A 454 -12.66 11.17 -18.96
CA LYS A 454 -12.89 9.81 -18.42
C LYS A 454 -13.70 8.94 -19.39
N GLU A 455 -14.76 9.45 -19.96
CA GLU A 455 -15.63 8.73 -20.88
C GLU A 455 -14.89 8.32 -22.17
N GLU A 456 -14.14 9.26 -22.78
CA GLU A 456 -13.50 9.03 -24.06
C GLU A 456 -12.18 8.27 -23.98
N THR A 457 -11.48 8.32 -22.82
CA THR A 457 -10.11 7.78 -22.72
C THR A 457 -9.91 6.74 -21.63
N GLN A 458 -10.85 6.59 -20.71
CA GLN A 458 -10.71 5.81 -19.46
C GLN A 458 -9.59 6.33 -18.54
N ALA A 459 -9.02 7.49 -18.82
CA ALA A 459 -8.08 8.18 -17.95
C ALA A 459 -8.84 9.15 -17.04
N THR A 460 -8.30 9.41 -15.86
CA THR A 460 -8.87 10.32 -14.88
C THR A 460 -7.85 11.37 -14.46
N ILE A 461 -8.33 12.52 -14.00
CA ILE A 461 -7.49 13.50 -13.31
C ILE A 461 -7.07 12.86 -11.98
N ARG A 462 -5.77 12.60 -11.84
CA ARG A 462 -5.23 11.98 -10.62
C ARG A 462 -5.09 12.99 -9.49
N CYS A 463 -4.55 14.14 -9.81
CA CYS A 463 -4.39 15.25 -8.86
C CYS A 463 -3.97 16.54 -9.59
N VAL A 464 -4.07 17.66 -8.86
CA VAL A 464 -3.27 18.85 -9.11
C VAL A 464 -1.95 18.64 -8.37
N PRO A 465 -0.83 18.40 -9.08
CA PRO A 465 0.41 18.01 -8.43
C PRO A 465 1.08 19.19 -7.72
N PHE A 466 1.70 18.90 -6.58
CA PHE A 466 2.54 19.87 -5.88
C PHE A 466 3.88 20.05 -6.60
N GLY A 467 4.45 21.26 -6.54
CA GLY A 467 5.77 21.53 -7.10
C GLY A 467 5.83 21.64 -8.63
N VAL A 468 4.70 21.52 -9.31
CA VAL A 468 4.61 21.83 -10.75
C VAL A 468 4.29 23.30 -10.92
N GLU A 469 5.07 23.98 -11.77
CA GLU A 469 4.85 25.38 -12.09
C GLU A 469 3.49 25.55 -12.78
N GLN A 470 2.66 26.42 -12.24
CA GLN A 470 1.36 26.73 -12.81
C GLN A 470 1.51 27.85 -13.83
N THR A 471 1.61 27.48 -15.10
CA THR A 471 1.71 28.43 -16.23
C THR A 471 0.33 28.77 -16.77
N PRO A 472 0.14 29.99 -17.33
CA PRO A 472 -1.08 30.31 -18.07
C PRO A 472 -1.26 29.40 -19.31
N GLY A 473 -2.47 28.97 -19.57
CA GLY A 473 -2.80 28.14 -20.73
C GLY A 473 -4.28 27.94 -20.91
N VAL A 474 -4.65 27.07 -21.81
CA VAL A 474 -6.03 26.73 -22.09
C VAL A 474 -6.25 25.22 -21.92
N ASP A 475 -7.42 24.86 -21.45
CA ASP A 475 -7.85 23.46 -21.36
C ASP A 475 -7.86 22.83 -22.76
N MET A 476 -7.24 21.66 -22.88
CA MET A 476 -7.09 20.97 -24.16
C MET A 476 -8.40 20.45 -24.75
N VAL A 477 -9.46 20.31 -23.93
CA VAL A 477 -10.78 19.79 -24.33
C VAL A 477 -11.73 20.93 -24.66
N SER A 478 -11.85 21.92 -23.77
CA SER A 478 -12.84 23.00 -23.87
C SER A 478 -12.32 24.29 -24.56
N GLY A 479 -10.97 24.43 -24.59
CA GLY A 479 -10.35 25.67 -25.06
C GLY A 479 -10.52 26.87 -24.14
N LYS A 480 -11.11 26.69 -22.95
CA LYS A 480 -11.28 27.72 -21.93
C LYS A 480 -9.98 27.95 -21.15
N PRO A 481 -9.84 29.12 -20.50
CA PRO A 481 -8.67 29.36 -19.65
C PRO A 481 -8.46 28.28 -18.62
N SER A 482 -7.22 27.83 -18.46
CA SER A 482 -6.80 26.83 -17.48
C SER A 482 -6.80 27.43 -16.08
N VAL A 483 -7.26 26.66 -15.10
CA VAL A 483 -7.12 26.99 -13.67
C VAL A 483 -5.88 26.30 -13.06
N ALA A 484 -5.46 25.18 -13.64
CA ALA A 484 -4.28 24.42 -13.19
C ALA A 484 -3.79 23.44 -14.25
N ARG A 485 -2.49 23.11 -14.23
CA ARG A 485 -1.98 21.87 -14.82
C ARG A 485 -2.27 20.71 -13.89
N VAL A 486 -2.89 19.68 -14.41
CA VAL A 486 -3.29 18.48 -13.68
C VAL A 486 -2.58 17.24 -14.21
N LEU A 487 -2.41 16.27 -13.36
CA LEU A 487 -1.89 14.96 -13.73
C LEU A 487 -3.03 14.06 -14.16
N ILE A 488 -2.98 13.57 -15.40
CA ILE A 488 -3.98 12.69 -15.97
C ILE A 488 -3.33 11.35 -16.32
N ALA A 489 -3.97 10.25 -15.98
CA ALA A 489 -3.51 8.89 -16.30
C ALA A 489 -4.65 7.88 -16.27
N ARG A 490 -4.49 6.77 -16.98
CA ARG A 490 -5.25 5.55 -16.70
C ARG A 490 -4.81 4.97 -15.36
N SER A 491 -5.70 4.33 -14.63
CA SER A 491 -5.43 3.84 -13.28
C SER A 491 -5.98 2.44 -13.03
N TYR A 492 -5.47 1.83 -11.99
CA TYR A 492 -5.98 0.59 -11.40
C TYR A 492 -7.20 0.81 -10.52
#